data_f1cab3ae6facb6085b39119056b27ec9
#
_entry.id   f1cab3ae6facb6085b39119056b27ec9
#
_cell.length_a   1.000
_cell.length_b   1.000
_cell.length_c   1.000
_cell.angle_alpha   90.00
_cell.angle_beta   90.00
_cell.angle_gamma   90.00
#
_symmetry.space_group_name_H-M   'P 1'
#
loop_
_entity.id
_entity.type
_entity.pdbx_description
1 polymer ?
#
loop_
_entity_poly.entity_id
_entity_poly.type
_entity_poly.pdbx_seq_one_letter_code
_entity_poly.pdbx_strand_id
1 'polypeptide(L)'
;MITSSVDTTTESPKKGRRIRYSGSYPKDFKDRYKEMRGDIDTINKVLAKGSTPAGTHVPIMLGEVLDHLGLNFTREGTRKMKNCLAVDCTLGFGGHSTEIIKVLTTLKNWKHYGIDQDAVEIVKTKERVISAITTANPDTDTNLVTRRISFHNQNFGETEELAKTEGFLGRVDAIMADLGYSSMQIDDPKRGFTFKAQGPLDMRMDPTSGETAFEYLSRVDRKELVRILEENSDEVMSLQIAECLKEEPIPTTTTELSERVRKTVKFTALRNANEIPTKEALDSAVARTMQAIRIEVNGEFRVLEKLLDALPRLLSPGGRVVFLTFHSGIEQLTR
;
A
#
# COMPACT_ATOMS: atom_id res chain seq x y z
N MET A 1 21.43 -50.83 -53.42
CA MET A 1 20.88 -50.56 -52.04
C MET A 1 20.92 -49.09 -51.82
N ILE A 2 19.71 -48.45 -51.86
CA ILE A 2 19.54 -47.03 -51.75
C ILE A 2 19.05 -46.76 -50.32
N THR A 3 19.81 -46.07 -49.52
CA THR A 3 19.39 -45.61 -48.21
C THR A 3 19.05 -44.12 -48.32
N SER A 4 17.75 -43.79 -48.21
CA SER A 4 17.23 -42.43 -48.15
C SER A 4 17.31 -41.93 -46.73
N SER A 5 18.05 -40.85 -46.51
CA SER A 5 18.04 -40.08 -45.28
C SER A 5 16.84 -39.11 -45.32
N VAL A 6 15.97 -39.20 -44.34
CA VAL A 6 14.86 -38.27 -44.13
C VAL A 6 15.35 -37.16 -43.20
N ASP A 7 15.47 -35.94 -43.75
CA ASP A 7 15.75 -34.72 -43.02
C ASP A 7 14.45 -34.25 -42.35
N THR A 8 14.37 -34.30 -41.01
CA THR A 8 13.30 -33.70 -40.24
C THR A 8 13.76 -32.37 -39.63
N THR A 9 13.64 -31.31 -40.41
CA THR A 9 13.73 -29.94 -39.87
C THR A 9 12.43 -29.59 -39.18
N THR A 10 12.42 -29.63 -37.83
CA THR A 10 11.32 -29.08 -37.03
C THR A 10 11.44 -27.56 -36.97
N GLU A 11 10.62 -26.87 -37.76
CA GLU A 11 10.42 -25.43 -37.62
C GLU A 11 9.78 -25.13 -36.26
N SER A 12 10.47 -24.33 -35.44
CA SER A 12 9.91 -23.75 -34.23
C SER A 12 8.80 -22.75 -34.58
N PRO A 13 7.67 -22.72 -33.85
CA PRO A 13 6.56 -21.81 -34.18
C PRO A 13 7.00 -20.34 -33.99
N LYS A 14 6.88 -19.57 -35.06
CA LYS A 14 7.12 -18.10 -35.08
C LYS A 14 6.25 -17.46 -34.01
N LYS A 15 6.85 -16.84 -32.97
CA LYS A 15 6.16 -15.99 -31.99
C LYS A 15 5.36 -14.91 -32.71
N GLY A 16 4.05 -15.04 -32.71
CA GLY A 16 3.12 -14.05 -33.27
C GLY A 16 3.42 -12.68 -32.68
N ARG A 17 3.48 -11.64 -33.55
CA ARG A 17 3.60 -10.23 -33.16
C ARG A 17 2.50 -9.96 -32.12
N ARG A 18 2.89 -9.48 -30.92
CA ARG A 18 1.94 -8.96 -29.92
C ARG A 18 1.06 -7.90 -30.58
N ILE A 19 -0.23 -8.16 -30.63
CA ILE A 19 -1.23 -7.17 -31.07
C ILE A 19 -1.08 -5.97 -30.14
N ARG A 20 -0.65 -4.83 -30.67
CA ARG A 20 -0.67 -3.57 -29.93
C ARG A 20 -2.12 -3.22 -29.68
N TYR A 21 -2.50 -3.16 -28.41
CA TYR A 21 -3.83 -2.71 -27.99
C TYR A 21 -3.99 -1.25 -28.44
N SER A 22 -4.85 -1.00 -29.41
CA SER A 22 -5.17 0.35 -29.95
C SER A 22 -6.48 0.90 -29.41
N GLY A 23 -6.99 0.36 -28.29
CA GLY A 23 -8.27 0.73 -27.69
C GLY A 23 -8.11 1.50 -26.39
N SER A 24 -9.09 2.37 -26.09
CA SER A 24 -9.28 2.97 -24.77
C SER A 24 -9.33 1.89 -23.68
N TYR A 25 -8.77 2.20 -22.51
CA TYR A 25 -8.78 1.33 -21.32
C TYR A 25 -10.16 0.68 -21.14
N PRO A 26 -10.24 -0.65 -20.87
CA PRO A 26 -11.52 -1.31 -20.61
C PRO A 26 -12.26 -0.54 -19.50
N LYS A 27 -13.54 -0.23 -19.77
CA LYS A 27 -14.42 0.48 -18.82
C LYS A 27 -14.79 -0.41 -17.63
N ASP A 28 -14.77 -1.73 -17.81
CA ASP A 28 -15.09 -2.67 -16.77
C ASP A 28 -13.83 -3.00 -15.94
N PHE A 29 -13.93 -2.86 -14.63
CA PHE A 29 -12.88 -3.15 -13.66
C PHE A 29 -12.31 -4.57 -13.82
N LYS A 30 -13.19 -5.57 -14.07
CA LYS A 30 -12.80 -6.98 -14.27
C LYS A 30 -11.99 -7.23 -15.55
N ASP A 31 -12.18 -6.41 -16.57
CA ASP A 31 -11.43 -6.51 -17.83
C ASP A 31 -10.11 -5.76 -17.79
N ARG A 32 -9.98 -4.84 -16.83
CA ARG A 32 -8.76 -4.05 -16.59
C ARG A 32 -7.68 -4.87 -15.91
N TYR A 33 -8.06 -5.81 -15.05
CA TYR A 33 -7.17 -6.62 -14.23
C TYR A 33 -7.35 -8.10 -14.56
N LYS A 34 -6.53 -8.61 -15.50
CA LYS A 34 -6.61 -10.02 -15.97
C LYS A 34 -6.32 -11.03 -14.87
N GLU A 35 -5.52 -10.62 -13.87
CA GLU A 35 -5.22 -11.41 -12.67
C GLU A 35 -6.45 -11.72 -11.83
N MET A 36 -7.52 -10.92 -11.92
CA MET A 36 -8.80 -11.22 -11.26
C MET A 36 -9.50 -12.47 -11.80
N ARG A 37 -9.05 -12.97 -12.97
CA ARG A 37 -9.56 -14.21 -13.56
C ARG A 37 -8.92 -15.47 -12.97
N GLY A 38 -8.04 -15.32 -11.94
CA GLY A 38 -7.39 -16.45 -11.26
C GLY A 38 -6.30 -17.13 -12.07
N ASP A 39 -5.77 -16.50 -13.12
CA ASP A 39 -4.63 -17.02 -13.88
C ASP A 39 -3.35 -16.93 -13.04
N ILE A 40 -2.93 -18.07 -12.49
CA ILE A 40 -1.77 -18.22 -11.61
C ILE A 40 -0.49 -17.68 -12.26
N ASP A 41 -0.30 -17.86 -13.56
CA ASP A 41 0.89 -17.35 -14.26
C ASP A 41 0.92 -15.83 -14.31
N THR A 42 -0.24 -15.19 -14.49
CA THR A 42 -0.37 -13.74 -14.47
C THR A 42 -0.17 -13.20 -13.04
N ILE A 43 -0.73 -13.85 -12.03
CA ILE A 43 -0.55 -13.53 -10.62
C ILE A 43 0.94 -13.58 -10.25
N ASN A 44 1.63 -14.69 -10.56
CA ASN A 44 3.05 -14.87 -10.28
C ASN A 44 3.94 -13.83 -10.98
N LYS A 45 3.59 -13.41 -12.21
CA LYS A 45 4.32 -12.35 -12.92
C LYS A 45 4.14 -10.96 -12.28
N VAL A 46 2.98 -10.68 -11.69
CA VAL A 46 2.71 -9.42 -10.98
C VAL A 46 3.46 -9.42 -9.64
N LEU A 47 3.40 -10.52 -8.90
CA LEU A 47 4.14 -10.72 -7.64
C LEU A 47 5.66 -10.60 -7.84
N ALA A 48 6.21 -11.21 -8.90
CA ALA A 48 7.64 -11.13 -9.22
C ALA A 48 8.12 -9.69 -9.55
N LYS A 49 7.20 -8.76 -9.83
CA LYS A 49 7.48 -7.33 -10.00
C LYS A 49 7.33 -6.52 -8.71
N GLY A 50 7.09 -7.16 -7.58
CA GLY A 50 6.84 -6.49 -6.30
C GLY A 50 5.51 -5.73 -6.25
N SER A 51 4.53 -6.13 -7.05
CA SER A 51 3.21 -5.51 -7.09
C SER A 51 2.14 -6.50 -6.60
N THR A 52 1.10 -6.00 -5.95
CA THR A 52 -0.06 -6.81 -5.55
C THR A 52 -0.98 -7.02 -6.76
N PRO A 53 -1.30 -8.28 -7.12
CA PRO A 53 -2.25 -8.55 -8.20
C PRO A 53 -3.65 -8.03 -7.83
N ALA A 54 -4.26 -7.23 -8.72
CA ALA A 54 -5.59 -6.69 -8.49
C ALA A 54 -6.62 -7.81 -8.28
N GLY A 55 -7.43 -7.66 -7.24
CA GLY A 55 -8.50 -8.62 -6.90
C GLY A 55 -8.06 -9.91 -6.22
N THR A 56 -6.77 -10.18 -6.08
CA THR A 56 -6.27 -11.35 -5.35
C THR A 56 -5.72 -10.98 -3.97
N HIS A 57 -5.35 -9.72 -3.79
CA HIS A 57 -4.76 -9.16 -2.56
C HIS A 57 -3.76 -10.11 -1.89
N VAL A 58 -2.92 -10.76 -2.70
CA VAL A 58 -1.79 -11.51 -2.18
C VAL A 58 -0.82 -10.50 -1.57
N PRO A 59 -0.55 -10.62 -0.27
CA PRO A 59 0.34 -9.69 0.41
C PRO A 59 1.75 -9.80 -0.18
N ILE A 60 2.39 -8.65 -0.40
CA ILE A 60 3.77 -8.61 -0.89
C ILE A 60 4.74 -9.09 0.20
N MET A 61 5.86 -9.68 -0.20
CA MET A 61 6.95 -10.09 0.69
C MET A 61 6.49 -10.92 1.90
N LEU A 62 5.42 -11.72 1.73
CA LEU A 62 4.80 -12.46 2.84
C LEU A 62 5.81 -13.39 3.54
N GLY A 63 6.66 -14.08 2.78
CA GLY A 63 7.67 -14.98 3.32
C GLY A 63 8.65 -14.23 4.21
N GLU A 64 9.17 -13.11 3.73
CA GLU A 64 10.11 -12.24 4.42
C GLU A 64 9.47 -11.63 5.68
N VAL A 65 8.21 -11.18 5.59
CA VAL A 65 7.47 -10.65 6.74
C VAL A 65 7.34 -11.70 7.83
N LEU A 66 6.89 -12.92 7.51
CA LEU A 66 6.77 -14.00 8.47
C LEU A 66 8.14 -14.42 9.05
N ASP A 67 9.18 -14.44 8.22
CA ASP A 67 10.55 -14.73 8.68
C ASP A 67 11.05 -13.70 9.69
N HIS A 68 10.93 -12.42 9.36
CA HIS A 68 11.41 -11.34 10.23
C HIS A 68 10.57 -11.19 11.51
N LEU A 69 9.26 -11.46 11.46
CA LEU A 69 8.42 -11.54 12.64
C LEU A 69 8.70 -12.79 13.50
N GLY A 70 9.49 -13.74 13.01
CA GLY A 70 9.75 -15.01 13.70
C GLY A 70 8.56 -15.97 13.69
N LEU A 71 7.66 -15.81 12.73
CA LEU A 71 6.44 -16.59 12.56
C LEU A 71 6.57 -17.69 11.49
N ASN A 72 7.68 -17.76 10.77
CA ASN A 72 7.93 -18.84 9.81
C ASN A 72 8.48 -20.07 10.53
N PHE A 73 7.62 -20.91 11.08
CA PHE A 73 8.02 -22.11 11.84
C PHE A 73 8.50 -23.28 10.96
N THR A 74 8.42 -23.16 9.65
CA THR A 74 8.95 -24.17 8.71
C THR A 74 10.41 -23.94 8.39
N ARG A 75 10.95 -22.72 8.67
CA ARG A 75 12.35 -22.41 8.46
C ARG A 75 13.23 -23.07 9.51
N GLU A 76 14.28 -23.73 9.09
CA GLU A 76 15.25 -24.36 9.96
C GLU A 76 15.85 -23.33 10.95
N GLY A 77 15.91 -23.69 12.23
CA GLY A 77 16.38 -22.80 13.29
C GLY A 77 15.36 -21.81 13.87
N THR A 78 14.14 -21.72 13.31
CA THR A 78 13.10 -20.88 13.87
C THR A 78 12.51 -21.55 15.12
N ARG A 79 12.64 -20.88 16.29
CA ARG A 79 12.04 -21.37 17.55
C ARG A 79 10.53 -21.19 17.50
N LYS A 80 9.79 -22.29 17.54
CA LYS A 80 8.33 -22.25 17.63
C LYS A 80 7.90 -21.64 18.98
N MET A 81 7.20 -20.49 18.89
CA MET A 81 6.61 -19.84 20.06
C MET A 81 5.41 -20.67 20.57
N LYS A 82 5.14 -20.63 21.87
CA LYS A 82 3.93 -21.24 22.45
C LYS A 82 2.77 -20.26 22.46
N ASN A 83 3.06 -19.01 22.63
CA ASN A 83 2.13 -17.89 22.70
C ASN A 83 2.59 -16.79 21.76
N CYS A 84 1.68 -16.03 21.18
CA CYS A 84 2.01 -14.87 20.38
C CYS A 84 0.86 -13.85 20.39
N LEU A 85 1.17 -12.62 20.68
CA LEU A 85 0.30 -11.48 20.45
C LEU A 85 0.86 -10.68 19.27
N ALA A 86 0.08 -10.63 18.20
CA ALA A 86 0.46 -9.91 16.98
C ALA A 86 -0.44 -8.69 16.75
N VAL A 87 0.16 -7.62 16.24
CA VAL A 87 -0.53 -6.39 15.85
C VAL A 87 -0.20 -6.10 14.37
N ASP A 88 -1.23 -5.93 13.57
CA ASP A 88 -1.14 -5.38 12.21
C ASP A 88 -1.63 -3.93 12.24
N CYS A 89 -0.70 -2.99 12.10
CA CYS A 89 -0.94 -1.56 12.17
C CYS A 89 -1.61 -0.98 10.91
N THR A 90 -1.67 -1.77 9.83
CA THR A 90 -2.14 -1.36 8.51
C THR A 90 -2.97 -2.46 7.88
N LEU A 91 -4.10 -2.78 8.53
CA LEU A 91 -4.92 -3.94 8.20
C LEU A 91 -5.34 -3.99 6.72
N GLY A 92 -5.73 -2.85 6.15
CA GLY A 92 -6.14 -2.72 4.76
C GLY A 92 -7.14 -3.79 4.33
N PHE A 93 -6.81 -4.54 3.29
CA PHE A 93 -7.63 -5.67 2.83
C PHE A 93 -7.52 -6.92 3.72
N GLY A 94 -6.56 -6.96 4.64
CA GLY A 94 -6.33 -8.07 5.56
C GLY A 94 -5.47 -9.20 5.02
N GLY A 95 -4.71 -8.96 3.95
CA GLY A 95 -3.87 -9.99 3.34
C GLY A 95 -2.80 -10.51 4.30
N HIS A 96 -1.94 -9.63 4.82
CA HIS A 96 -0.92 -10.00 5.82
C HIS A 96 -1.54 -10.56 7.10
N SER A 97 -2.57 -9.88 7.64
CA SER A 97 -3.31 -10.36 8.81
C SER A 97 -3.84 -11.77 8.64
N THR A 98 -4.43 -12.09 7.49
CA THR A 98 -4.95 -13.45 7.21
C THR A 98 -3.85 -14.51 7.33
N GLU A 99 -2.69 -14.27 6.72
CA GLU A 99 -1.58 -15.24 6.73
C GLU A 99 -0.92 -15.31 8.11
N ILE A 100 -0.74 -14.19 8.80
CA ILE A 100 -0.28 -14.15 10.20
C ILE A 100 -1.23 -14.98 11.09
N ILE A 101 -2.53 -14.77 11.00
CA ILE A 101 -3.52 -15.50 11.83
C ILE A 101 -3.51 -16.99 11.52
N LYS A 102 -3.37 -17.42 10.25
CA LYS A 102 -3.22 -18.85 9.89
C LYS A 102 -2.04 -19.48 10.63
N VAL A 103 -0.91 -18.79 10.72
CA VAL A 103 0.24 -19.26 11.51
C VAL A 103 -0.11 -19.28 13.01
N LEU A 104 -0.74 -18.22 13.52
CA LEU A 104 -1.10 -18.12 14.94
C LEU A 104 -2.07 -19.22 15.38
N THR A 105 -2.98 -19.69 14.53
CA THR A 105 -3.90 -20.79 14.85
C THR A 105 -3.19 -22.09 15.20
N THR A 106 -1.93 -22.26 14.81
CA THR A 106 -1.10 -23.43 15.18
C THR A 106 -0.53 -23.34 16.61
N LEU A 107 -0.67 -22.20 17.27
CA LEU A 107 -0.16 -21.95 18.63
C LEU A 107 -1.22 -22.25 19.69
N LYS A 108 -0.76 -22.55 20.92
CA LYS A 108 -1.66 -22.81 22.05
C LYS A 108 -2.44 -21.57 22.47
N ASN A 109 -1.75 -20.44 22.60
CA ASN A 109 -2.35 -19.17 22.98
C ASN A 109 -1.88 -18.08 22.00
N TRP A 110 -2.83 -17.34 21.46
CA TRP A 110 -2.53 -16.26 20.56
C TRP A 110 -3.64 -15.21 20.59
N LYS A 111 -3.30 -14.01 20.19
CA LYS A 111 -4.24 -12.92 19.91
C LYS A 111 -3.73 -12.09 18.76
N HIS A 112 -4.65 -11.55 17.98
CA HIS A 112 -4.33 -10.66 16.85
C HIS A 112 -5.17 -9.41 16.94
N TYR A 113 -4.50 -8.27 16.80
CA TYR A 113 -5.12 -6.95 16.68
C TYR A 113 -4.83 -6.40 15.27
N GLY A 114 -5.87 -6.04 14.54
CA GLY A 114 -5.75 -5.34 13.26
C GLY A 114 -6.24 -3.90 13.41
N ILE A 115 -5.47 -2.96 12.94
CA ILE A 115 -5.76 -1.53 13.03
C ILE A 115 -5.87 -0.96 11.63
N ASP A 116 -6.90 -0.18 11.37
CA ASP A 116 -7.03 0.60 10.14
C ASP A 116 -7.84 1.88 10.40
N GLN A 117 -7.43 2.97 9.81
CA GLN A 117 -8.16 4.23 9.91
C GLN A 117 -9.32 4.34 8.90
N ASP A 118 -9.39 3.46 7.90
CA ASP A 118 -10.48 3.43 6.92
C ASP A 118 -11.71 2.71 7.50
N ALA A 119 -12.66 3.49 8.04
CA ALA A 119 -13.87 2.98 8.67
C ALA A 119 -14.75 2.15 7.73
N VAL A 120 -14.70 2.42 6.42
CA VAL A 120 -15.49 1.70 5.41
C VAL A 120 -14.87 0.35 5.12
N GLU A 121 -13.54 0.31 5.02
CA GLU A 121 -12.84 -0.90 4.62
C GLU A 121 -12.69 -1.91 5.76
N ILE A 122 -12.48 -1.45 6.98
CA ILE A 122 -12.26 -2.34 8.14
C ILE A 122 -13.44 -3.32 8.38
N VAL A 123 -14.67 -2.89 8.14
CA VAL A 123 -15.88 -3.74 8.28
C VAL A 123 -15.83 -4.90 7.30
N LYS A 124 -15.55 -4.62 6.03
CA LYS A 124 -15.44 -5.63 4.98
C LYS A 124 -14.25 -6.57 5.20
N THR A 125 -13.14 -6.01 5.69
CA THR A 125 -11.92 -6.77 5.97
C THR A 125 -12.13 -7.78 7.08
N LYS A 126 -12.87 -7.44 8.13
CA LYS A 126 -13.21 -8.37 9.20
C LYS A 126 -13.90 -9.64 8.66
N GLU A 127 -14.90 -9.47 7.81
CA GLU A 127 -15.62 -10.59 7.22
C GLU A 127 -14.70 -11.43 6.30
N ARG A 128 -13.89 -10.78 5.48
CA ARG A 128 -12.94 -11.47 4.58
C ARG A 128 -11.92 -12.31 5.33
N VAL A 129 -11.28 -11.73 6.35
CA VAL A 129 -10.25 -12.41 7.14
C VAL A 129 -10.84 -13.63 7.84
N ILE A 130 -11.97 -13.50 8.52
CA ILE A 130 -12.63 -14.62 9.20
C ILE A 130 -13.00 -15.71 8.18
N SER A 131 -13.63 -15.35 7.07
CA SER A 131 -14.00 -16.28 6.01
C SER A 131 -12.78 -17.02 5.42
N ALA A 132 -11.68 -16.30 5.13
CA ALA A 132 -10.47 -16.90 4.59
C ALA A 132 -9.81 -17.91 5.54
N ILE A 133 -9.83 -17.65 6.85
CA ILE A 133 -9.26 -18.53 7.86
C ILE A 133 -10.10 -19.80 8.00
N THR A 134 -11.42 -19.65 8.06
CA THR A 134 -12.34 -20.79 8.24
C THR A 134 -12.42 -21.66 6.98
N THR A 135 -12.31 -21.07 5.80
CA THR A 135 -12.24 -21.82 4.53
C THR A 135 -10.94 -22.61 4.41
N ALA A 136 -9.81 -22.00 4.80
CA ALA A 136 -8.51 -22.66 4.73
C ALA A 136 -8.35 -23.82 5.74
N ASN A 137 -9.07 -23.76 6.85
CA ASN A 137 -9.02 -24.72 7.94
C ASN A 137 -10.43 -25.02 8.47
N PRO A 138 -11.20 -25.90 7.80
CA PRO A 138 -12.59 -26.17 8.17
C PRO A 138 -12.77 -26.72 9.62
N ASP A 139 -11.74 -27.36 10.15
CA ASP A 139 -11.74 -27.88 11.53
C ASP A 139 -11.45 -26.80 12.59
N THR A 140 -11.16 -25.57 12.17
CA THR A 140 -10.87 -24.47 13.10
C THR A 140 -12.18 -24.00 13.77
N ASP A 141 -12.18 -23.95 15.08
CA ASP A 141 -13.30 -23.36 15.84
C ASP A 141 -13.42 -21.86 15.53
N THR A 142 -14.40 -21.52 14.69
CA THR A 142 -14.69 -20.14 14.27
C THR A 142 -14.97 -19.22 15.47
N ASN A 143 -15.60 -19.73 16.53
CA ASN A 143 -15.87 -18.94 17.72
C ASN A 143 -14.57 -18.62 18.47
N LEU A 144 -13.64 -19.56 18.51
CA LEU A 144 -12.32 -19.31 19.11
C LEU A 144 -11.54 -18.27 18.31
N VAL A 145 -11.51 -18.38 16.98
CA VAL A 145 -10.87 -17.41 16.08
C VAL A 145 -11.45 -16.02 16.31
N THR A 146 -12.77 -15.89 16.27
CA THR A 146 -13.46 -14.61 16.45
C THR A 146 -13.16 -13.95 17.79
N ARG A 147 -13.00 -14.73 18.88
CA ARG A 147 -12.65 -14.20 20.20
C ARG A 147 -11.18 -13.76 20.32
N ARG A 148 -10.31 -14.28 19.45
CA ARG A 148 -8.87 -14.01 19.48
C ARG A 148 -8.42 -12.95 18.47
N ILE A 149 -9.35 -12.47 17.64
CA ILE A 149 -9.12 -11.41 16.66
C ILE A 149 -9.90 -10.18 17.10
N SER A 150 -9.24 -9.03 17.14
CA SER A 150 -9.87 -7.73 17.36
C SER A 150 -9.48 -6.78 16.21
N PHE A 151 -10.46 -6.05 15.69
CA PHE A 151 -10.22 -5.04 14.65
C PHE A 151 -10.65 -3.67 15.16
N HIS A 152 -9.78 -2.68 15.03
CA HIS A 152 -9.95 -1.34 15.59
C HIS A 152 -9.86 -0.29 14.48
N ASN A 153 -10.94 0.49 14.35
CA ASN A 153 -10.92 1.64 13.44
C ASN A 153 -10.28 2.83 14.13
N GLN A 154 -9.00 2.96 13.94
CA GLN A 154 -8.19 4.05 14.48
C GLN A 154 -6.88 4.19 13.72
N ASN A 155 -6.19 5.30 13.96
CA ASN A 155 -4.86 5.52 13.43
C ASN A 155 -3.82 4.70 14.18
N PHE A 156 -2.86 4.09 13.48
CA PHE A 156 -1.83 3.25 14.12
C PHE A 156 -0.87 4.02 15.05
N GLY A 157 -0.78 5.36 14.92
CA GLY A 157 -0.08 6.20 15.91
C GLY A 157 -0.72 6.15 17.31
N GLU A 158 -1.91 5.59 17.44
CA GLU A 158 -2.62 5.42 18.71
C GLU A 158 -2.52 3.99 19.26
N THR A 159 -1.64 3.16 18.70
CA THR A 159 -1.45 1.75 19.12
C THR A 159 -1.08 1.63 20.59
N GLU A 160 -0.32 2.58 21.15
CA GLU A 160 0.02 2.57 22.60
C GLU A 160 -1.23 2.75 23.48
N GLU A 161 -2.11 3.66 23.10
CA GLU A 161 -3.35 3.89 23.84
C GLU A 161 -4.30 2.69 23.75
N LEU A 162 -4.40 2.10 22.55
CA LEU A 162 -5.09 0.83 22.37
C LEU A 162 -4.51 -0.26 23.28
N ALA A 163 -3.19 -0.37 23.35
CA ALA A 163 -2.53 -1.38 24.17
C ALA A 163 -2.79 -1.20 25.67
N LYS A 164 -2.88 0.05 26.15
CA LYS A 164 -3.28 0.36 27.53
C LYS A 164 -4.72 -0.05 27.79
N THR A 165 -5.63 0.32 26.90
CA THR A 165 -7.07 0.06 27.04
C THR A 165 -7.39 -1.44 27.00
N GLU A 166 -6.78 -2.15 26.06
CA GLU A 166 -6.97 -3.60 25.88
C GLU A 166 -6.07 -4.46 26.78
N GLY A 167 -5.20 -3.83 27.58
CA GLY A 167 -4.36 -4.50 28.58
C GLY A 167 -3.22 -5.34 27.99
N PHE A 168 -2.67 -4.94 26.83
CA PHE A 168 -1.54 -5.67 26.23
C PHE A 168 -0.24 -4.86 26.11
N LEU A 169 -0.12 -3.73 26.76
CA LEU A 169 1.12 -2.93 26.79
C LEU A 169 2.30 -3.78 27.29
N GLY A 170 3.43 -3.74 26.61
CA GLY A 170 4.63 -4.52 26.90
C GLY A 170 4.52 -6.03 26.61
N ARG A 171 3.49 -6.44 25.86
CA ARG A 171 3.20 -7.86 25.60
C ARG A 171 3.14 -8.22 24.12
N VAL A 172 3.44 -7.30 23.22
CA VAL A 172 3.36 -7.53 21.79
C VAL A 172 4.59 -8.28 21.31
N ASP A 173 4.40 -9.45 20.71
CA ASP A 173 5.48 -10.29 20.20
C ASP A 173 5.81 -10.00 18.73
N ALA A 174 4.82 -9.55 17.96
CA ALA A 174 4.97 -9.26 16.54
C ALA A 174 4.17 -8.01 16.13
N ILE A 175 4.81 -7.03 15.52
CA ILE A 175 4.17 -5.86 14.92
C ILE A 175 4.48 -5.84 13.42
N MET A 176 3.44 -5.64 12.62
CA MET A 176 3.52 -5.44 11.18
C MET A 176 2.97 -4.07 10.82
N ALA A 177 3.65 -3.35 9.93
CA ALA A 177 3.12 -2.15 9.30
C ALA A 177 3.54 -2.08 7.82
N ASP A 178 2.56 -2.14 6.92
CA ASP A 178 2.70 -1.96 5.47
C ASP A 178 2.35 -0.51 5.14
N LEU A 179 3.41 0.35 5.11
CA LEU A 179 3.25 1.79 5.11
C LEU A 179 2.95 2.34 3.72
N GLY A 180 1.98 3.22 3.64
CA GLY A 180 1.52 3.86 2.43
C GLY A 180 0.02 3.75 2.25
N TYR A 181 -0.42 3.69 1.00
CA TYR A 181 -1.84 3.60 0.66
C TYR A 181 -2.15 2.31 -0.11
N SER A 182 -3.35 1.80 0.08
CA SER A 182 -3.77 0.52 -0.52
C SER A 182 -4.13 0.66 -2.00
N SER A 183 -4.03 -0.44 -2.75
CA SER A 183 -4.51 -0.51 -4.13
C SER A 183 -6.00 -0.14 -4.27
N MET A 184 -6.82 -0.42 -3.26
CA MET A 184 -8.24 -0.07 -3.26
C MET A 184 -8.48 1.43 -3.21
N GLN A 185 -7.64 2.17 -2.48
CA GLN A 185 -7.69 3.64 -2.43
C GLN A 185 -7.30 4.25 -3.79
N ILE A 186 -6.33 3.65 -4.50
CA ILE A 186 -5.95 4.07 -5.86
C ILE A 186 -7.05 3.76 -6.87
N ASP A 187 -7.68 2.60 -6.74
CA ASP A 187 -8.64 2.08 -7.72
C ASP A 187 -10.00 2.76 -7.64
N ASP A 188 -10.32 3.41 -6.52
CA ASP A 188 -11.52 4.25 -6.38
C ASP A 188 -11.19 5.72 -6.66
N PRO A 189 -11.56 6.28 -7.83
CA PRO A 189 -11.28 7.68 -8.14
C PRO A 189 -11.92 8.65 -7.15
N LYS A 190 -13.01 8.27 -6.46
CA LYS A 190 -13.70 9.11 -5.48
C LYS A 190 -12.86 9.39 -4.24
N ARG A 191 -11.85 8.58 -3.99
CA ARG A 191 -10.91 8.76 -2.87
C ARG A 191 -9.82 9.80 -3.16
N GLY A 192 -9.60 10.17 -4.42
CA GLY A 192 -8.63 11.22 -4.81
C GLY A 192 -7.16 10.81 -4.81
N PHE A 193 -6.83 9.51 -4.74
CA PHE A 193 -5.44 9.02 -4.73
C PHE A 193 -4.85 8.81 -6.13
N THR A 194 -5.66 8.88 -7.19
CA THR A 194 -5.20 8.67 -8.56
C THR A 194 -5.42 9.87 -9.45
N PHE A 195 -4.44 10.18 -10.29
CA PHE A 195 -4.58 11.17 -11.37
C PHE A 195 -4.89 10.55 -12.75
N LYS A 196 -5.04 9.22 -12.80
CA LYS A 196 -5.37 8.49 -14.04
C LYS A 196 -6.86 8.53 -14.36
N ALA A 197 -7.68 8.89 -13.40
CA ALA A 197 -9.11 9.08 -13.51
C ALA A 197 -9.51 10.33 -12.73
N GLN A 198 -10.56 11.02 -13.17
CA GLN A 198 -11.07 12.19 -12.49
C GLN A 198 -11.73 11.81 -11.17
N GLY A 199 -11.30 12.46 -10.09
CA GLY A 199 -11.86 12.35 -8.75
C GLY A 199 -11.73 13.67 -7.99
N PRO A 200 -12.43 13.82 -6.85
CA PRO A 200 -12.25 14.97 -5.97
C PRO A 200 -10.81 15.01 -5.45
N LEU A 201 -10.30 16.18 -5.15
CA LEU A 201 -8.99 16.36 -4.53
C LEU A 201 -9.12 16.14 -3.01
N ASP A 202 -9.37 14.88 -2.59
CA ASP A 202 -9.58 14.49 -1.20
C ASP A 202 -8.31 13.95 -0.55
N MET A 203 -7.84 12.78 -0.94
CA MET A 203 -6.64 12.09 -0.46
C MET A 203 -6.63 11.67 1.02
N ARG A 204 -7.73 11.82 1.76
CA ARG A 204 -7.81 11.35 3.15
C ARG A 204 -7.87 9.84 3.21
N MET A 205 -7.06 9.23 4.08
CA MET A 205 -7.14 7.78 4.37
C MET A 205 -8.40 7.47 5.20
N ASP A 206 -8.76 8.33 6.17
CA ASP A 206 -10.06 8.34 6.82
C ASP A 206 -10.97 9.39 6.17
N PRO A 207 -11.96 9.00 5.35
CA PRO A 207 -12.82 9.96 4.67
C PRO A 207 -13.79 10.69 5.60
N THR A 208 -13.87 10.27 6.87
CA THR A 208 -14.83 10.84 7.85
C THR A 208 -14.22 11.96 8.69
N SER A 209 -12.90 12.13 8.67
CA SER A 209 -12.22 13.13 9.50
C SER A 209 -11.08 13.83 8.78
N GLY A 210 -10.61 14.92 9.35
CA GLY A 210 -9.51 15.72 8.80
C GLY A 210 -9.90 16.58 7.60
N GLU A 211 -8.94 17.37 7.11
CA GLU A 211 -9.09 18.21 5.92
C GLU A 211 -8.76 17.46 4.64
N THR A 212 -9.49 17.74 3.57
CA THR A 212 -9.21 17.23 2.23
C THR A 212 -7.96 17.88 1.63
N ALA A 213 -7.37 17.28 0.62
CA ALA A 213 -6.25 17.89 -0.11
C ALA A 213 -6.62 19.23 -0.77
N PHE A 214 -7.89 19.41 -1.16
CA PHE A 214 -8.40 20.69 -1.65
C PHE A 214 -8.42 21.76 -0.54
N GLU A 215 -8.95 21.43 0.65
CA GLU A 215 -8.97 22.34 1.79
C GLU A 215 -7.56 22.69 2.25
N TYR A 216 -6.67 21.68 2.31
CA TYR A 216 -5.26 21.89 2.61
C TYR A 216 -4.60 22.87 1.62
N LEU A 217 -4.73 22.63 0.31
CA LEU A 217 -4.18 23.50 -0.73
C LEU A 217 -4.79 24.92 -0.68
N SER A 218 -6.05 25.05 -0.32
CA SER A 218 -6.71 26.35 -0.18
C SER A 218 -6.12 27.17 0.98
N ARG A 219 -5.77 26.52 2.08
CA ARG A 219 -5.29 27.14 3.33
C ARG A 219 -3.78 27.36 3.36
N VAL A 220 -2.99 26.38 2.90
CA VAL A 220 -1.53 26.40 3.00
C VAL A 220 -0.93 27.58 2.22
N ASP A 221 0.10 28.21 2.78
CA ASP A 221 0.83 29.23 2.05
C ASP A 221 1.84 28.62 1.05
N ARG A 222 2.35 29.46 0.14
CA ARG A 222 3.29 29.00 -0.90
C ARG A 222 4.59 28.47 -0.31
N LYS A 223 5.11 29.10 0.73
CA LYS A 223 6.39 28.70 1.34
C LYS A 223 6.29 27.30 1.96
N GLU A 224 5.22 27.06 2.67
CA GLU A 224 4.95 25.76 3.25
C GLU A 224 4.69 24.68 2.19
N LEU A 225 3.98 25.04 1.10
CA LEU A 225 3.77 24.12 0.00
C LEU A 225 5.11 23.73 -0.69
N VAL A 226 6.03 24.68 -0.86
CA VAL A 226 7.40 24.38 -1.34
C VAL A 226 8.09 23.39 -0.40
N ARG A 227 8.08 23.68 0.91
CA ARG A 227 8.71 22.82 1.93
C ARG A 227 8.21 21.38 1.85
N ILE A 228 6.90 21.15 1.82
CA ILE A 228 6.37 19.77 1.77
C ILE A 228 6.67 19.07 0.45
N LEU A 229 6.73 19.79 -0.67
CA LEU A 229 7.11 19.20 -1.96
C LEU A 229 8.57 18.73 -1.95
N GLU A 230 9.46 19.47 -1.29
CA GLU A 230 10.86 19.11 -1.12
C GLU A 230 11.04 17.97 -0.12
N GLU A 231 10.52 18.13 1.10
CA GLU A 231 10.78 17.20 2.21
C GLU A 231 10.02 15.87 2.07
N ASN A 232 8.77 15.88 1.55
CA ASN A 232 7.94 14.68 1.48
C ASN A 232 8.10 13.90 0.17
N SER A 233 8.72 14.48 -0.87
CA SER A 233 8.77 13.80 -2.18
C SER A 233 9.99 14.12 -3.05
N ASP A 234 10.97 14.84 -2.55
CA ASP A 234 12.17 15.26 -3.30
C ASP A 234 11.82 15.94 -4.64
N GLU A 235 10.73 16.76 -4.68
CA GLU A 235 10.31 17.40 -5.91
C GLU A 235 11.24 18.57 -6.29
N VAL A 236 11.96 18.40 -7.36
CA VAL A 236 12.99 19.36 -7.82
C VAL A 236 12.42 20.68 -8.38
N MET A 237 11.15 20.68 -8.79
CA MET A 237 10.44 21.87 -9.28
C MET A 237 9.43 22.38 -8.25
N SER A 238 9.71 22.18 -6.97
CA SER A 238 8.87 22.54 -5.83
C SER A 238 8.34 23.97 -5.90
N LEU A 239 9.21 24.94 -6.16
CA LEU A 239 8.86 26.35 -6.23
C LEU A 239 7.84 26.63 -7.34
N GLN A 240 8.12 26.18 -8.58
CA GLN A 240 7.27 26.43 -9.73
C GLN A 240 5.91 25.73 -9.61
N ILE A 241 5.92 24.51 -9.07
CA ILE A 241 4.71 23.73 -8.84
C ILE A 241 3.88 24.40 -7.74
N ALA A 242 4.49 24.83 -6.62
CA ALA A 242 3.79 25.52 -5.56
C ALA A 242 3.19 26.86 -6.05
N GLU A 243 3.91 27.63 -6.86
CA GLU A 243 3.38 28.85 -7.47
C GLU A 243 2.13 28.54 -8.30
N CYS A 244 2.22 27.59 -9.21
CA CYS A 244 1.12 27.21 -10.08
C CYS A 244 -0.10 26.66 -9.32
N LEU A 245 0.10 25.87 -8.28
CA LEU A 245 -1.00 25.31 -7.49
C LEU A 245 -1.69 26.34 -6.59
N LYS A 246 -1.01 27.47 -6.30
CA LYS A 246 -1.58 28.59 -5.53
C LYS A 246 -2.21 29.66 -6.41
N GLU A 247 -2.15 29.54 -7.76
CA GLU A 247 -2.91 30.39 -8.67
C GLU A 247 -4.40 30.04 -8.64
N GLU A 248 -5.24 31.04 -8.47
CA GLU A 248 -6.70 30.87 -8.45
C GLU A 248 -7.29 30.62 -9.87
N PRO A 249 -8.33 29.78 -9.96
CA PRO A 249 -8.96 29.02 -8.89
C PRO A 249 -8.11 27.81 -8.47
N ILE A 250 -8.09 27.45 -7.18
CA ILE A 250 -7.39 26.24 -6.70
C ILE A 250 -7.97 24.98 -7.37
N PRO A 251 -7.15 24.00 -7.79
CA PRO A 251 -7.66 22.77 -8.42
C PRO A 251 -8.57 21.99 -7.47
N THR A 252 -9.74 21.58 -7.97
CA THR A 252 -10.76 20.85 -7.20
C THR A 252 -10.72 19.35 -7.46
N THR A 253 -10.06 18.93 -8.54
CA THR A 253 -9.97 17.52 -8.95
C THR A 253 -8.52 17.08 -9.15
N THR A 254 -8.31 15.78 -9.03
CA THR A 254 -6.98 15.17 -9.27
C THR A 254 -6.47 15.37 -10.70
N THR A 255 -7.38 15.41 -11.67
CA THR A 255 -7.03 15.68 -13.08
C THR A 255 -6.63 17.13 -13.31
N GLU A 256 -7.34 18.10 -12.74
CA GLU A 256 -6.93 19.52 -12.80
C GLU A 256 -5.56 19.75 -12.17
N LEU A 257 -5.30 19.17 -10.99
CA LEU A 257 -3.98 19.21 -10.35
C LEU A 257 -2.92 18.64 -11.28
N SER A 258 -3.15 17.44 -11.81
CA SER A 258 -2.23 16.75 -12.72
C SER A 258 -1.92 17.58 -13.97
N GLU A 259 -2.91 18.19 -14.60
CA GLU A 259 -2.75 19.02 -15.80
C GLU A 259 -1.91 20.27 -15.50
N ARG A 260 -2.15 20.92 -14.35
CA ARG A 260 -1.37 22.10 -13.94
C ARG A 260 0.09 21.74 -13.69
N VAL A 261 0.35 20.67 -12.93
CA VAL A 261 1.72 20.21 -12.67
C VAL A 261 2.44 19.88 -13.98
N ARG A 262 1.83 19.10 -14.89
CA ARG A 262 2.42 18.75 -16.20
C ARG A 262 2.73 19.98 -17.04
N LYS A 263 1.80 20.93 -17.09
CA LYS A 263 1.98 22.20 -17.84
C LYS A 263 3.15 23.00 -17.27
N THR A 264 3.24 23.12 -15.96
CA THR A 264 4.31 23.84 -15.26
C THR A 264 5.67 23.20 -15.50
N VAL A 265 5.78 21.88 -15.30
CA VAL A 265 7.02 21.13 -15.51
C VAL A 265 7.48 21.24 -16.97
N LYS A 266 6.56 21.09 -17.93
CA LYS A 266 6.87 21.22 -19.36
C LYS A 266 7.35 22.62 -19.70
N PHE A 267 6.69 23.66 -19.22
CA PHE A 267 7.06 25.04 -19.48
C PHE A 267 8.42 25.40 -18.87
N THR A 268 8.66 24.98 -17.62
CA THR A 268 9.92 25.23 -16.92
C THR A 268 11.10 24.52 -17.61
N ALA A 269 10.95 23.27 -18.02
CA ALA A 269 11.99 22.53 -18.72
C ALA A 269 12.31 23.16 -20.09
N LEU A 270 11.30 23.56 -20.84
CA LEU A 270 11.51 24.27 -22.12
C LEU A 270 12.25 25.59 -21.93
N ARG A 271 11.91 26.36 -20.89
CA ARG A 271 12.54 27.65 -20.61
C ARG A 271 13.99 27.50 -20.14
N ASN A 272 14.29 26.52 -19.29
CA ASN A 272 15.60 26.40 -18.64
C ASN A 272 16.60 25.56 -19.45
N ALA A 273 16.17 24.49 -20.10
CA ALA A 273 17.01 23.52 -20.77
C ALA A 273 16.71 23.38 -22.27
N ASN A 274 15.70 24.07 -22.79
CA ASN A 274 15.18 23.88 -24.13
C ASN A 274 14.84 22.41 -24.49
N GLU A 275 14.41 21.66 -23.46
CA GLU A 275 14.05 20.24 -23.57
C GLU A 275 12.57 20.03 -23.34
N ILE A 276 11.99 19.06 -24.06
CA ILE A 276 10.62 18.61 -23.81
C ILE A 276 10.68 17.37 -22.90
N PRO A 277 10.17 17.44 -21.65
CA PRO A 277 10.17 16.29 -20.77
C PRO A 277 9.39 15.12 -21.36
N THR A 278 9.85 13.89 -21.10
CA THR A 278 9.13 12.69 -21.49
C THR A 278 7.82 12.58 -20.70
N LYS A 279 6.90 11.75 -21.20
CA LYS A 279 5.65 11.49 -20.49
C LYS A 279 5.91 10.92 -19.09
N GLU A 280 6.87 10.03 -18.97
CA GLU A 280 7.27 9.40 -17.72
C GLU A 280 7.79 10.44 -16.70
N ALA A 281 8.58 11.41 -17.15
CA ALA A 281 9.06 12.51 -16.30
C ALA A 281 7.91 13.39 -15.80
N LEU A 282 6.96 13.71 -16.69
CA LEU A 282 5.76 14.46 -16.31
C LEU A 282 4.88 13.67 -15.31
N ASP A 283 4.67 12.37 -15.56
CA ASP A 283 3.90 11.49 -14.68
C ASP A 283 4.58 11.37 -13.30
N SER A 284 5.90 11.29 -13.25
CA SER A 284 6.68 11.24 -12.01
C SER A 284 6.55 12.52 -11.19
N ALA A 285 6.60 13.70 -11.80
CA ALA A 285 6.39 14.96 -11.10
C ALA A 285 4.97 15.06 -10.50
N VAL A 286 3.94 14.62 -11.25
CA VAL A 286 2.58 14.55 -10.72
C VAL A 286 2.50 13.57 -9.53
N ALA A 287 3.12 12.40 -9.67
CA ALA A 287 3.13 11.40 -8.59
C ALA A 287 3.80 11.94 -7.32
N ARG A 288 4.97 12.59 -7.43
CA ARG A 288 5.65 13.23 -6.30
C ARG A 288 4.82 14.35 -5.67
N THR A 289 4.21 15.21 -6.50
CA THR A 289 3.33 16.27 -6.00
C THR A 289 2.16 15.70 -5.19
N MET A 290 1.48 14.67 -5.72
CA MET A 290 0.38 14.01 -5.01
C MET A 290 0.87 13.29 -3.76
N GLN A 291 2.04 12.66 -3.79
CA GLN A 291 2.66 12.03 -2.62
C GLN A 291 2.90 13.05 -1.50
N ALA A 292 3.51 14.20 -1.81
CA ALA A 292 3.80 15.23 -0.83
C ALA A 292 2.53 15.74 -0.14
N ILE A 293 1.49 16.03 -0.90
CA ILE A 293 0.19 16.49 -0.38
C ILE A 293 -0.46 15.39 0.47
N ARG A 294 -0.47 14.14 0.00
CA ARG A 294 -1.04 12.99 0.72
C ARG A 294 -0.38 12.79 2.08
N ILE A 295 0.95 12.81 2.12
CA ILE A 295 1.72 12.66 3.37
C ILE A 295 1.30 13.73 4.38
N GLU A 296 1.14 14.97 3.93
CA GLU A 296 0.77 16.06 4.83
C GLU A 296 -0.69 15.96 5.29
N VAL A 297 -1.63 15.73 4.37
CA VAL A 297 -3.07 15.57 4.67
C VAL A 297 -3.31 14.47 5.71
N ASN A 298 -2.58 13.36 5.61
CA ASN A 298 -2.72 12.22 6.51
C ASN A 298 -1.74 12.25 7.70
N GLY A 299 -0.80 13.18 7.73
CA GLY A 299 0.21 13.28 8.77
C GLY A 299 1.10 12.04 8.87
N GLU A 300 1.39 11.38 7.74
CA GLU A 300 1.98 10.03 7.71
C GLU A 300 3.29 9.93 8.51
N PHE A 301 4.18 10.91 8.40
CA PHE A 301 5.43 10.93 9.16
C PHE A 301 5.20 11.09 10.67
N ARG A 302 4.33 12.02 11.07
CA ARG A 302 4.01 12.25 12.49
C ARG A 302 3.37 11.03 13.15
N VAL A 303 2.54 10.33 12.40
CA VAL A 303 1.89 9.09 12.86
C VAL A 303 2.91 7.97 13.01
N LEU A 304 3.85 7.84 12.05
CA LEU A 304 4.93 6.87 12.12
C LEU A 304 5.86 7.15 13.30
N GLU A 305 6.27 8.40 13.51
CA GLU A 305 7.09 8.80 14.66
C GLU A 305 6.43 8.40 15.99
N LYS A 306 5.12 8.64 16.14
CA LYS A 306 4.39 8.22 17.34
C LYS A 306 4.45 6.70 17.56
N LEU A 307 4.31 5.90 16.49
CA LEU A 307 4.43 4.45 16.60
C LEU A 307 5.85 4.04 16.98
N LEU A 308 6.88 4.62 16.34
CA LEU A 308 8.28 4.32 16.63
C LEU A 308 8.63 4.63 18.09
N ASP A 309 8.20 5.78 18.61
CA ASP A 309 8.37 6.17 20.00
C ASP A 309 7.65 5.22 20.97
N ALA A 310 6.55 4.62 20.54
CA ALA A 310 5.78 3.69 21.37
C ALA A 310 6.37 2.26 21.38
N LEU A 311 7.14 1.85 20.37
CA LEU A 311 7.64 0.48 20.22
C LEU A 311 8.33 -0.08 21.48
N PRO A 312 9.22 0.64 22.18
CA PRO A 312 9.88 0.11 23.38
C PRO A 312 8.92 -0.23 24.54
N ARG A 313 7.73 0.43 24.54
CA ARG A 313 6.70 0.20 25.56
C ARG A 313 5.66 -0.85 25.10
N LEU A 314 5.51 -1.07 23.81
CA LEU A 314 4.59 -2.03 23.22
C LEU A 314 5.15 -3.46 23.21
N LEU A 315 6.43 -3.58 22.82
CA LEU A 315 7.05 -4.88 22.59
C LEU A 315 7.34 -5.66 23.87
N SER A 316 7.10 -6.95 23.81
CA SER A 316 7.61 -7.91 24.81
C SER A 316 9.14 -8.09 24.62
N PRO A 317 9.87 -8.57 25.63
CA PRO A 317 11.28 -8.93 25.46
C PRO A 317 11.49 -9.92 24.32
N GLY A 318 12.22 -9.51 23.29
CA GLY A 318 12.42 -10.29 22.06
C GLY A 318 11.30 -10.15 21.01
N GLY A 319 10.33 -9.29 21.27
CA GLY A 319 9.30 -8.92 20.29
C GLY A 319 9.93 -8.27 19.04
N ARG A 320 9.28 -8.39 17.90
CA ARG A 320 9.79 -7.98 16.60
C ARG A 320 8.81 -7.06 15.91
N VAL A 321 9.37 -6.13 15.13
CA VAL A 321 8.58 -5.26 14.25
C VAL A 321 9.09 -5.37 12.82
N VAL A 322 8.16 -5.35 11.87
CA VAL A 322 8.46 -5.30 10.44
C VAL A 322 7.72 -4.13 9.81
N PHE A 323 8.47 -3.27 9.15
CA PHE A 323 7.94 -2.20 8.32
C PHE A 323 8.17 -2.53 6.84
N LEU A 324 7.11 -2.47 6.02
CA LEU A 324 7.24 -2.39 4.58
C LEU A 324 7.17 -0.92 4.17
N THR A 325 8.15 -0.48 3.40
CA THR A 325 8.28 0.92 2.99
C THR A 325 8.44 1.02 1.48
N PHE A 326 7.88 2.06 0.87
CA PHE A 326 7.86 2.24 -0.57
C PHE A 326 8.53 3.53 -1.04
N HIS A 327 9.06 4.34 -0.12
CA HIS A 327 9.83 5.53 -0.47
C HIS A 327 10.87 5.89 0.59
N SER A 328 11.91 6.61 0.16
CA SER A 328 13.12 6.93 0.93
C SER A 328 12.84 7.66 2.25
N GLY A 329 11.89 8.58 2.29
CA GLY A 329 11.56 9.34 3.50
C GLY A 329 11.06 8.47 4.66
N ILE A 330 10.17 7.51 4.38
CA ILE A 330 9.70 6.53 5.37
C ILE A 330 10.84 5.59 5.77
N GLU A 331 11.64 5.13 4.80
CA GLU A 331 12.77 4.23 5.06
C GLU A 331 13.80 4.87 6.02
N GLN A 332 14.08 6.17 5.88
CA GLN A 332 14.98 6.88 6.78
C GLN A 332 14.47 6.94 8.22
N LEU A 333 13.18 7.10 8.42
CA LEU A 333 12.58 7.13 9.76
C LEU A 333 12.56 5.76 10.43
N THR A 334 12.52 4.66 9.67
CA THR A 334 12.41 3.30 10.20
C THR A 334 13.76 2.61 10.41
N ARG A 335 14.88 3.22 9.99
CA ARG A 335 16.25 2.75 10.24
C ARG A 335 16.78 3.19 11.60
#